data_17d207c69549ad2fb7112448e7af8d2a
#
_entry.id   17d207c69549ad2fb7112448e7af8d2a
#
_cell.length_a   1.000
_cell.length_b   1.000
_cell.length_c   1.000
_cell.angle_alpha   90.00
_cell.angle_beta   90.00
_cell.angle_gamma   90.00
#
_symmetry.space_group_name_H-M   'P 1'
#
loop_
_entity.id
_entity.type
_entity.pdbx_description
1 polymer ?
#
loop_
_entity_poly.entity_id
_entity_poly.type
_entity_poly.pdbx_seq_one_letter_code
_entity_poly.pdbx_strand_id
1 'polypeptide(L)'
;MNMKYIYDKNTVVFTAVTDYDLQRTFNCGQCFRWDFKDEKWQGFAGEYPCRIWMEKDDMYVQCLSPVENFDRFGSYMYHYLGLDMDYIRLKKQFSADETMKKAIEYAPGIRVLNQPFFETLLTFIISRNNNIPRIKKIVDAMAVTYGTKVGDMYAFPTPSQLKDVTVEQYNELRMGFRSKYIYDAVEKILSGEVDENSLKEMDYTAAQKYIMQIKGVGPKVADCVLLFSCEKYESFPKDVWINRALAQLFPDGLPDCIKGMEGIAQQYIFHYARFNLEK
;
A
#
# COMPACT_ATOMS: atom_id res chain seq x y z
N MET A 1 20.39 -7.39 -6.22
CA MET A 1 19.95 -8.25 -7.36
C MET A 1 19.93 -7.41 -8.62
N ASN A 2 20.50 -7.89 -9.73
CA ASN A 2 20.37 -7.12 -10.99
C ASN A 2 18.94 -7.32 -11.51
N MET A 3 18.21 -6.23 -11.62
CA MET A 3 16.88 -6.18 -12.23
C MET A 3 16.97 -6.75 -13.66
N LYS A 4 16.18 -7.81 -13.92
CA LYS A 4 16.04 -8.37 -15.26
C LYS A 4 14.67 -8.04 -15.78
N TYR A 5 14.59 -7.11 -16.73
CA TYR A 5 13.36 -6.81 -17.43
C TYR A 5 13.65 -6.56 -18.92
N ILE A 6 12.63 -6.80 -19.71
CA ILE A 6 12.64 -6.50 -21.14
C ILE A 6 11.44 -5.60 -21.46
N TYR A 7 11.53 -4.85 -22.55
CA TYR A 7 10.45 -4.00 -23.02
C TYR A 7 9.83 -4.59 -24.29
N ASP A 8 8.52 -4.62 -24.32
CA ASP A 8 7.74 -4.84 -25.54
C ASP A 8 6.69 -3.74 -25.66
N LYS A 9 6.90 -2.84 -26.59
CA LYS A 9 6.04 -1.64 -26.82
C LYS A 9 5.91 -0.80 -25.54
N ASN A 10 4.74 -0.81 -24.88
CA ASN A 10 4.45 -0.09 -23.64
C ASN A 10 4.43 -1.00 -22.40
N THR A 11 5.01 -2.18 -22.50
CA THR A 11 5.01 -3.20 -21.45
C THR A 11 6.43 -3.49 -20.96
N VAL A 12 6.60 -3.46 -19.65
CA VAL A 12 7.79 -3.97 -18.98
C VAL A 12 7.51 -5.40 -18.54
N VAL A 13 8.44 -6.32 -18.78
CA VAL A 13 8.35 -7.71 -18.34
C VAL A 13 9.45 -7.99 -17.34
N PHE A 14 9.07 -8.25 -16.10
CA PHE A 14 9.98 -8.73 -15.07
C PHE A 14 10.04 -10.25 -15.14
N THR A 15 11.21 -10.81 -15.44
CA THR A 15 11.39 -12.24 -15.63
C THR A 15 11.79 -12.95 -14.33
N ALA A 16 11.38 -14.21 -14.21
CA ALA A 16 11.67 -15.07 -13.04
C ALA A 16 11.15 -14.46 -11.71
N VAL A 17 9.97 -13.87 -11.75
CA VAL A 17 9.25 -13.39 -10.57
C VAL A 17 8.51 -14.57 -9.94
N THR A 18 9.27 -15.44 -9.30
CA THR A 18 8.72 -16.60 -8.62
C THR A 18 7.99 -16.19 -7.34
N ASP A 19 6.94 -16.95 -6.99
CA ASP A 19 6.26 -16.81 -5.71
C ASP A 19 5.71 -15.40 -5.44
N TYR A 20 5.00 -14.84 -6.44
CA TYR A 20 4.27 -13.58 -6.34
C TYR A 20 2.77 -13.81 -6.57
N ASP A 21 1.94 -13.44 -5.61
CA ASP A 21 0.49 -13.56 -5.71
C ASP A 21 -0.13 -12.16 -5.85
N LEU A 22 -0.44 -11.77 -7.08
CA LEU A 22 -1.08 -10.48 -7.38
C LEU A 22 -2.44 -10.34 -6.70
N GLN A 23 -3.24 -11.42 -6.66
CA GLN A 23 -4.58 -11.38 -6.09
C GLN A 23 -4.53 -11.11 -4.58
N ARG A 24 -3.67 -11.82 -3.86
CA ARG A 24 -3.50 -11.61 -2.43
C ARG A 24 -2.86 -10.25 -2.14
N THR A 25 -1.89 -9.85 -2.93
CA THR A 25 -1.20 -8.56 -2.78
C THR A 25 -2.15 -7.37 -2.96
N PHE A 26 -2.99 -7.36 -4.00
CA PHE A 26 -3.91 -6.25 -4.24
C PHE A 26 -5.20 -6.30 -3.41
N ASN A 27 -5.58 -7.45 -2.84
CA ASN A 27 -6.79 -7.60 -2.04
C ASN A 27 -6.57 -7.67 -0.52
N CYS A 28 -5.33 -7.55 -0.02
CA CYS A 28 -5.06 -7.60 1.42
C CYS A 28 -5.40 -6.30 2.18
N GLY A 29 -5.86 -5.25 1.49
CA GLY A 29 -6.26 -3.98 2.10
C GLY A 29 -5.13 -2.97 2.28
N GLN A 30 -4.01 -3.16 1.59
CA GLN A 30 -2.93 -2.19 1.54
C GLN A 30 -3.10 -1.13 0.44
N CYS A 31 -3.92 -1.41 -0.58
CA CYS A 31 -4.23 -0.49 -1.68
C CYS A 31 -5.71 -0.58 -2.06
N PHE A 32 -6.24 0.47 -2.72
CA PHE A 32 -7.68 0.58 -2.97
C PHE A 32 -8.03 0.99 -4.41
N ARG A 33 -7.04 1.15 -5.28
CA ARG A 33 -7.21 1.61 -6.67
C ARG A 33 -6.81 0.56 -7.71
N TRP A 34 -6.80 -0.70 -7.33
CA TRP A 34 -6.60 -1.83 -8.22
C TRP A 34 -7.87 -2.67 -8.31
N ASP A 35 -8.31 -2.98 -9.52
CA ASP A 35 -9.46 -3.83 -9.83
C ASP A 35 -9.07 -4.95 -10.78
N PHE A 36 -9.63 -6.13 -10.56
CA PHE A 36 -9.43 -7.26 -11.45
C PHE A 36 -10.46 -7.20 -12.58
N LYS A 37 -10.00 -7.03 -13.81
CA LYS A 37 -10.84 -6.90 -14.98
C LYS A 37 -10.16 -7.54 -16.19
N ASP A 38 -10.92 -8.30 -16.98
CA ASP A 38 -10.43 -8.97 -18.19
C ASP A 38 -9.14 -9.79 -17.92
N GLU A 39 -9.16 -10.60 -16.84
CA GLU A 39 -8.06 -11.45 -16.35
C GLU A 39 -6.76 -10.69 -15.98
N LYS A 40 -6.82 -9.40 -15.84
CA LYS A 40 -5.68 -8.56 -15.47
C LYS A 40 -6.04 -7.61 -14.32
N TRP A 41 -5.05 -7.25 -13.52
CA TRP A 41 -5.18 -6.18 -12.55
C TRP A 41 -5.01 -4.84 -13.25
N GLN A 42 -6.00 -3.95 -13.12
CA GLN A 42 -5.97 -2.63 -13.70
C GLN A 42 -6.07 -1.58 -12.59
N GLY A 43 -5.23 -0.55 -12.63
CA GLY A 43 -5.21 0.49 -11.61
C GLY A 43 -4.14 1.55 -11.88
N PHE A 44 -3.77 2.24 -10.82
CA PHE A 44 -2.69 3.22 -10.83
C PHE A 44 -1.55 2.81 -9.91
N ALA A 45 -0.33 2.91 -10.40
CA ALA A 45 0.89 2.92 -9.60
C ALA A 45 1.47 4.34 -9.67
N GLY A 46 1.18 5.17 -8.67
CA GLY A 46 1.50 6.59 -8.72
C GLY A 46 0.82 7.31 -9.89
N GLU A 47 1.60 7.88 -10.78
CA GLU A 47 1.13 8.57 -11.99
C GLU A 47 0.80 7.63 -13.16
N TYR A 48 1.20 6.36 -13.09
CA TYR A 48 1.10 5.42 -14.19
C TYR A 48 -0.21 4.61 -14.14
N PRO A 49 -1.14 4.78 -15.10
CA PRO A 49 -2.24 3.86 -15.29
C PRO A 49 -1.70 2.55 -15.87
N CYS A 50 -1.93 1.43 -15.19
CA CYS A 50 -1.33 0.15 -15.55
C CYS A 50 -2.33 -0.99 -15.64
N ARG A 51 -1.95 -1.99 -16.44
CA ARG A 51 -2.43 -3.38 -16.34
C ARG A 51 -1.30 -4.29 -15.94
N ILE A 52 -1.56 -5.20 -15.01
CA ILE A 52 -0.57 -6.15 -14.50
C ILE A 52 -1.16 -7.56 -14.54
N TRP A 53 -0.36 -8.50 -15.02
CA TRP A 53 -0.69 -9.94 -15.02
C TRP A 53 0.55 -10.79 -14.93
N MET A 54 0.36 -12.08 -14.64
CA MET A 54 1.42 -13.08 -14.64
C MET A 54 1.21 -14.05 -15.79
N GLU A 55 2.29 -14.46 -16.45
CA GLU A 55 2.34 -15.60 -17.32
C GLU A 55 3.48 -16.51 -16.85
N LYS A 56 3.13 -17.63 -16.23
CA LYS A 56 4.09 -18.47 -15.49
C LYS A 56 4.81 -17.65 -14.40
N ASP A 57 6.14 -17.53 -14.52
CA ASP A 57 7.00 -16.79 -13.60
C ASP A 57 7.38 -15.40 -14.12
N ASP A 58 6.77 -14.93 -15.19
CA ASP A 58 7.02 -13.60 -15.74
C ASP A 58 5.86 -12.65 -15.41
N MET A 59 6.19 -11.49 -14.89
CA MET A 59 5.24 -10.44 -14.56
C MET A 59 5.24 -9.37 -15.65
N TYR A 60 4.09 -9.16 -16.25
CA TYR A 60 3.85 -8.16 -17.28
C TYR A 60 3.22 -6.92 -16.67
N VAL A 61 3.81 -5.76 -16.91
CA VAL A 61 3.31 -4.46 -16.47
C VAL A 61 3.17 -3.55 -17.67
N GLN A 62 1.95 -3.41 -18.15
CA GLN A 62 1.61 -2.54 -19.27
C GLN A 62 1.20 -1.15 -18.77
N CYS A 63 1.86 -0.11 -19.23
CA CYS A 63 1.37 1.26 -19.06
C CYS A 63 0.28 1.57 -20.09
N LEU A 64 -0.83 2.16 -19.63
CA LEU A 64 -1.98 2.50 -20.49
C LEU A 64 -1.92 3.94 -21.02
N SER A 65 -0.83 4.65 -20.73
CA SER A 65 -0.51 5.97 -21.30
C SER A 65 0.88 5.94 -21.95
N PRO A 66 1.21 6.92 -22.81
CA PRO A 66 2.57 7.04 -23.32
C PRO A 66 3.60 7.14 -22.20
N VAL A 67 4.70 6.42 -22.34
CA VAL A 67 5.84 6.43 -21.40
C VAL A 67 7.03 7.07 -22.09
N GLU A 68 7.49 8.21 -21.58
CA GLU A 68 8.63 8.93 -22.15
C GLU A 68 9.97 8.23 -21.87
N ASN A 69 10.07 7.61 -20.68
CA ASN A 69 11.29 6.92 -20.24
C ASN A 69 10.94 5.56 -19.63
N PHE A 70 11.15 4.50 -20.39
CA PHE A 70 10.86 3.13 -19.98
C PHE A 70 11.76 2.62 -18.84
N ASP A 71 13.01 3.06 -18.77
CA ASP A 71 13.90 2.68 -17.66
C ASP A 71 13.41 3.27 -16.34
N ARG A 72 12.95 4.52 -16.35
CA ARG A 72 12.34 5.15 -15.18
C ARG A 72 11.05 4.42 -14.79
N PHE A 73 10.18 4.11 -15.75
CA PHE A 73 8.95 3.36 -15.51
C PHE A 73 9.23 1.97 -14.95
N GLY A 74 10.16 1.22 -15.57
CA GLY A 74 10.54 -0.11 -15.12
C GLY A 74 11.11 -0.11 -13.70
N SER A 75 12.03 0.83 -13.39
CA SER A 75 12.61 0.99 -12.06
C SER A 75 11.55 1.35 -11.02
N TYR A 76 10.65 2.27 -11.37
CA TYR A 76 9.54 2.65 -10.50
C TYR A 76 8.62 1.45 -10.20
N MET A 77 8.21 0.70 -11.23
CA MET A 77 7.35 -0.46 -11.05
C MET A 77 8.02 -1.60 -10.29
N TYR A 78 9.34 -1.79 -10.49
CA TYR A 78 10.12 -2.77 -9.74
C TYR A 78 10.09 -2.49 -8.24
N HIS A 79 10.27 -1.21 -7.86
CA HIS A 79 10.18 -0.75 -6.49
C HIS A 79 8.75 -0.78 -5.96
N TYR A 80 7.78 -0.23 -6.72
CA TYR A 80 6.37 -0.19 -6.35
C TYR A 80 5.81 -1.57 -5.99
N LEU A 81 6.21 -2.60 -6.75
CA LEU A 81 5.75 -3.98 -6.57
C LEU A 81 6.56 -4.76 -5.50
N GLY A 82 7.54 -4.13 -4.86
CA GLY A 82 8.39 -4.76 -3.85
C GLY A 82 9.28 -5.87 -4.40
N LEU A 83 9.67 -5.78 -5.68
CA LEU A 83 10.53 -6.76 -6.35
C LEU A 83 12.01 -6.58 -5.98
N ASP A 84 12.39 -5.47 -5.39
CA ASP A 84 13.71 -5.14 -4.86
C ASP A 84 13.99 -5.76 -3.48
N MET A 85 12.95 -6.29 -2.82
CA MET A 85 13.05 -6.92 -1.50
C MET A 85 13.34 -8.44 -1.63
N ASP A 86 14.28 -8.93 -0.85
CA ASP A 86 14.59 -10.38 -0.79
C ASP A 86 13.59 -11.15 0.09
N TYR A 87 12.41 -11.41 -0.46
CA TYR A 87 11.37 -12.17 0.23
C TYR A 87 11.74 -13.64 0.49
N ILE A 88 12.64 -14.22 -0.29
CA ILE A 88 13.12 -15.60 -0.06
C ILE A 88 13.87 -15.65 1.28
N ARG A 89 14.79 -14.70 1.47
CA ARG A 89 15.55 -14.56 2.72
C ARG A 89 14.61 -14.27 3.91
N LEU A 90 13.67 -13.32 3.75
CA LEU A 90 12.74 -12.94 4.82
C LEU A 90 11.85 -14.11 5.23
N LYS A 91 11.27 -14.85 4.28
CA LYS A 91 10.46 -16.03 4.58
C LYS A 91 11.26 -17.12 5.32
N LYS A 92 12.50 -17.35 4.90
CA LYS A 92 13.39 -18.28 5.60
C LYS A 92 13.65 -17.84 7.05
N GLN A 93 13.92 -16.55 7.26
CA GLN A 93 14.14 -15.97 8.58
C GLN A 93 12.89 -16.09 9.46
N PHE A 94 11.73 -15.70 8.96
CA PHE A 94 10.47 -15.72 9.72
C PHE A 94 10.01 -17.15 10.04
N SER A 95 10.32 -18.12 9.17
CA SER A 95 9.98 -19.53 9.37
C SER A 95 10.76 -20.22 10.49
N ALA A 96 11.63 -19.51 11.21
CA ALA A 96 12.21 -19.99 12.45
C ALA A 96 11.16 -20.11 13.58
N ASP A 97 10.04 -19.40 13.48
CA ASP A 97 8.86 -19.56 14.31
C ASP A 97 7.79 -20.39 13.59
N GLU A 98 7.24 -21.42 14.25
CA GLU A 98 6.27 -22.34 13.65
C GLU A 98 4.93 -21.67 13.28
N THR A 99 4.51 -20.64 14.01
CA THR A 99 3.29 -19.89 13.73
C THR A 99 3.49 -19.01 12.49
N MET A 100 4.62 -18.33 12.41
CA MET A 100 5.02 -17.56 11.24
C MET A 100 5.16 -18.43 10.00
N LYS A 101 5.76 -19.63 10.14
CA LYS A 101 5.89 -20.58 9.05
C LYS A 101 4.52 -20.97 8.47
N LYS A 102 3.54 -21.29 9.32
CA LYS A 102 2.16 -21.58 8.88
C LYS A 102 1.52 -20.41 8.16
N ALA A 103 1.73 -19.18 8.64
CA ALA A 103 1.20 -17.99 8.02
C ALA A 103 1.82 -17.74 6.63
N ILE A 104 3.12 -17.98 6.48
CA ILE A 104 3.83 -17.89 5.20
C ILE A 104 3.38 -18.97 4.22
N GLU A 105 3.28 -20.23 4.66
CA GLU A 105 2.82 -21.35 3.82
C GLU A 105 1.39 -21.12 3.31
N TYR A 106 0.53 -20.44 4.09
CA TYR A 106 -0.82 -20.08 3.68
C TYR A 106 -0.86 -19.05 2.56
N ALA A 107 0.04 -18.08 2.55
CA ALA A 107 0.04 -16.97 1.60
C ALA A 107 1.46 -16.58 1.14
N PRO A 108 2.25 -17.50 0.54
CA PRO A 108 3.68 -17.30 0.34
C PRO A 108 4.02 -16.15 -0.60
N GLY A 109 3.11 -15.81 -1.52
CA GLY A 109 3.33 -14.82 -2.57
C GLY A 109 2.85 -13.40 -2.24
N ILE A 110 2.42 -13.10 -1.01
CA ILE A 110 2.06 -11.73 -0.62
C ILE A 110 3.31 -10.83 -0.63
N ARG A 111 3.12 -9.60 -1.11
CA ARG A 111 4.14 -8.53 -1.09
C ARG A 111 3.59 -7.26 -0.45
N VAL A 112 4.46 -6.48 0.16
CA VAL A 112 4.20 -5.09 0.56
C VAL A 112 4.49 -4.21 -0.64
N LEU A 113 3.54 -3.35 -1.01
CA LEU A 113 3.67 -2.38 -2.09
C LEU A 113 4.28 -1.08 -1.55
N ASN A 114 5.17 -0.46 -2.33
CA ASN A 114 5.72 0.87 -2.04
C ASN A 114 4.89 1.93 -2.79
N GLN A 115 3.86 2.44 -2.12
CA GLN A 115 2.86 3.31 -2.72
C GLN A 115 3.22 4.80 -2.56
N PRO A 116 2.66 5.72 -3.38
CA PRO A 116 2.84 7.16 -3.19
C PRO A 116 2.33 7.62 -1.82
N PHE A 117 3.14 8.39 -1.12
CA PHE A 117 2.86 8.84 0.25
C PHE A 117 1.51 9.56 0.38
N PHE A 118 1.26 10.57 -0.45
CA PHE A 118 0.06 11.39 -0.34
C PHE A 118 -1.24 10.60 -0.57
N GLU A 119 -1.27 9.76 -1.61
CA GLU A 119 -2.41 8.86 -1.86
C GLU A 119 -2.62 7.89 -0.70
N THR A 120 -1.54 7.29 -0.20
CA THR A 120 -1.57 6.35 0.93
C THR A 120 -2.10 7.02 2.20
N LEU A 121 -1.63 8.22 2.52
CA LEU A 121 -2.10 8.98 3.67
C LEU A 121 -3.62 9.24 3.60
N LEU A 122 -4.10 9.80 2.50
CA LEU A 122 -5.52 10.14 2.38
C LEU A 122 -6.41 8.89 2.35
N THR A 123 -5.98 7.83 1.66
CA THR A 123 -6.77 6.58 1.60
C THR A 123 -6.84 5.89 2.95
N PHE A 124 -5.78 5.90 3.76
CA PHE A 124 -5.83 5.33 5.12
C PHE A 124 -6.59 6.21 6.13
N ILE A 125 -6.65 7.53 5.96
CA ILE A 125 -7.59 8.39 6.68
C ILE A 125 -9.04 8.01 6.31
N ILE A 126 -9.34 7.82 5.02
CA ILE A 126 -10.66 7.37 4.53
C ILE A 126 -11.01 5.98 5.07
N SER A 127 -10.02 5.12 5.28
CA SER A 127 -10.23 3.74 5.75
C SER A 127 -10.69 3.65 7.21
N ARG A 128 -10.57 4.70 8.01
CA ARG A 128 -10.96 4.68 9.43
C ARG A 128 -12.44 4.36 9.62
N ASN A 129 -12.71 3.33 10.42
CA ASN A 129 -14.09 2.86 10.68
C ASN A 129 -14.91 2.75 9.38
N ASN A 130 -14.37 2.03 8.39
CA ASN A 130 -14.94 1.92 7.07
C ASN A 130 -14.74 0.49 6.53
N ASN A 131 -15.36 0.14 5.42
CA ASN A 131 -15.19 -1.13 4.72
C ASN A 131 -14.59 -0.92 3.32
N ILE A 132 -13.91 -1.93 2.80
CA ILE A 132 -13.18 -1.87 1.54
C ILE A 132 -14.05 -1.36 0.38
N PRO A 133 -15.28 -1.88 0.12
CA PRO A 133 -16.10 -1.37 -0.98
C PRO A 133 -16.43 0.11 -0.87
N ARG A 134 -16.69 0.62 0.35
CA ARG A 134 -16.97 2.04 0.54
C ARG A 134 -15.70 2.89 0.43
N ILE A 135 -14.56 2.40 0.92
CA ILE A 135 -13.27 3.08 0.75
C ILE A 135 -12.99 3.27 -0.73
N LYS A 136 -13.04 2.21 -1.54
CA LYS A 136 -12.84 2.27 -2.99
C LYS A 136 -13.74 3.31 -3.64
N LYS A 137 -15.05 3.30 -3.35
CA LYS A 137 -16.00 4.29 -3.90
C LYS A 137 -15.64 5.74 -3.58
N ILE A 138 -15.18 6.02 -2.35
CA ILE A 138 -14.80 7.38 -1.94
C ILE A 138 -13.49 7.79 -2.62
N VAL A 139 -12.51 6.89 -2.67
CA VAL A 139 -11.21 7.13 -3.31
C VAL A 139 -11.38 7.36 -4.81
N ASP A 140 -12.21 6.57 -5.48
CA ASP A 140 -12.54 6.74 -6.90
C ASP A 140 -13.28 8.04 -7.16
N ALA A 141 -14.28 8.38 -6.31
CA ALA A 141 -14.99 9.66 -6.42
C ALA A 141 -14.04 10.84 -6.26
N MET A 142 -13.07 10.76 -5.35
CA MET A 142 -12.05 11.79 -5.15
C MET A 142 -11.15 11.94 -6.39
N ALA A 143 -10.72 10.82 -6.99
CA ALA A 143 -9.92 10.84 -8.21
C ALA A 143 -10.71 11.41 -9.40
N VAL A 144 -11.97 11.01 -9.58
CA VAL A 144 -12.83 11.52 -10.67
C VAL A 144 -13.11 13.00 -10.52
N THR A 145 -13.33 13.48 -9.28
CA THR A 145 -13.74 14.87 -9.03
C THR A 145 -12.55 15.84 -9.09
N TYR A 146 -11.41 15.45 -8.54
CA TYR A 146 -10.27 16.37 -8.34
C TYR A 146 -8.99 15.94 -9.05
N GLY A 147 -8.90 14.69 -9.51
CA GLY A 147 -7.70 14.17 -10.15
C GLY A 147 -7.61 14.52 -11.64
N THR A 148 -6.51 14.11 -12.25
CA THR A 148 -6.24 14.33 -13.66
C THR A 148 -6.73 13.14 -14.48
N LYS A 149 -7.51 13.39 -15.55
CA LYS A 149 -7.93 12.35 -16.49
C LYS A 149 -6.73 11.86 -17.31
N VAL A 150 -6.52 10.54 -17.35
CA VAL A 150 -5.46 9.87 -18.13
C VAL A 150 -6.11 8.72 -18.90
N GLY A 151 -6.33 8.91 -20.19
CA GLY A 151 -7.14 7.98 -20.99
C GLY A 151 -8.58 7.88 -20.46
N ASP A 152 -9.02 6.68 -20.15
CA ASP A 152 -10.35 6.41 -19.56
C ASP A 152 -10.34 6.35 -18.03
N MET A 153 -9.21 6.64 -17.40
CA MET A 153 -9.03 6.57 -15.96
C MET A 153 -8.69 7.96 -15.39
N TYR A 154 -8.68 8.07 -14.06
CA TYR A 154 -8.31 9.32 -13.35
C TYR A 154 -7.18 9.05 -12.38
N ALA A 155 -6.09 9.78 -12.49
CA ALA A 155 -5.02 9.76 -11.49
C ALA A 155 -5.53 10.33 -10.15
N PHE A 156 -4.91 9.91 -9.05
CA PHE A 156 -5.24 10.48 -7.74
C PHE A 156 -4.81 11.96 -7.71
N PRO A 157 -5.60 12.85 -7.07
CA PRO A 157 -5.28 14.27 -7.07
C PRO A 157 -3.98 14.54 -6.31
N THR A 158 -3.23 15.52 -6.81
CA THR A 158 -2.06 16.06 -6.12
C THR A 158 -2.46 17.00 -4.97
N PRO A 159 -1.59 17.28 -4.00
CA PRO A 159 -1.86 18.29 -2.98
C PRO A 159 -2.30 19.63 -3.56
N SER A 160 -1.64 20.09 -4.65
CA SER A 160 -1.96 21.37 -5.30
C SER A 160 -3.36 21.41 -5.93
N GLN A 161 -3.88 20.27 -6.42
CA GLN A 161 -5.24 20.18 -6.93
C GLN A 161 -6.30 20.26 -5.83
N LEU A 162 -5.93 19.96 -4.59
CA LEU A 162 -6.82 19.97 -3.43
C LEU A 162 -6.73 21.24 -2.59
N LYS A 163 -5.84 22.20 -2.92
CA LYS A 163 -5.52 23.38 -2.10
C LYS A 163 -6.72 24.25 -1.74
N ASP A 164 -7.71 24.35 -2.63
CA ASP A 164 -8.89 25.22 -2.47
C ASP A 164 -10.16 24.41 -2.15
N VAL A 165 -10.04 23.09 -1.92
CA VAL A 165 -11.19 22.20 -1.66
C VAL A 165 -11.61 22.32 -0.19
N THR A 166 -12.87 22.69 0.04
CA THR A 166 -13.41 22.88 1.39
C THR A 166 -13.88 21.57 2.05
N VAL A 167 -14.09 21.63 3.36
CA VAL A 167 -14.66 20.49 4.11
C VAL A 167 -16.04 20.09 3.57
N GLU A 168 -16.86 21.07 3.16
CA GLU A 168 -18.20 20.85 2.61
C GLU A 168 -18.12 20.07 1.30
N GLN A 169 -17.20 20.43 0.41
CA GLN A 169 -16.97 19.70 -0.86
C GLN A 169 -16.46 18.27 -0.62
N TYR A 170 -15.60 18.04 0.39
CA TYR A 170 -15.25 16.67 0.78
C TYR A 170 -16.47 15.89 1.34
N ASN A 171 -17.42 16.55 2.02
CA ASN A 171 -18.63 15.91 2.49
C ASN A 171 -19.54 15.42 1.35
N GLU A 172 -19.54 16.11 0.20
CA GLU A 172 -20.26 15.68 -1.02
C GLU A 172 -19.78 14.31 -1.52
N LEU A 173 -18.50 13.97 -1.29
CA LEU A 173 -17.94 12.64 -1.58
C LEU A 173 -18.31 11.58 -0.53
N ARG A 174 -19.24 11.89 0.38
CA ARG A 174 -19.73 11.00 1.45
C ARG A 174 -18.65 10.54 2.44
N MET A 175 -17.63 11.35 2.64
CA MET A 175 -16.53 11.07 3.58
C MET A 175 -16.97 11.16 5.06
N GLY A 176 -18.05 11.92 5.35
CA GLY A 176 -18.57 12.13 6.70
C GLY A 176 -17.53 12.82 7.60
N PHE A 177 -17.36 12.36 8.83
CA PHE A 177 -16.40 12.96 9.78
C PHE A 177 -14.96 13.02 9.28
N ARG A 178 -14.61 12.24 8.23
CA ARG A 178 -13.25 12.18 7.66
C ARG A 178 -12.92 13.41 6.82
N SER A 179 -13.91 14.14 6.32
CA SER A 179 -13.71 15.36 5.53
C SER A 179 -12.81 16.36 6.23
N LYS A 180 -12.98 16.56 7.54
CA LYS A 180 -12.14 17.44 8.35
C LYS A 180 -10.70 16.94 8.50
N TYR A 181 -10.50 15.62 8.45
CA TYR A 181 -9.17 15.01 8.54
C TYR A 181 -8.44 15.08 7.22
N ILE A 182 -9.17 14.89 6.11
CA ILE A 182 -8.60 15.07 4.75
C ILE A 182 -8.19 16.51 4.56
N TYR A 183 -9.03 17.48 4.95
CA TYR A 183 -8.71 18.91 4.90
C TYR A 183 -7.44 19.22 5.69
N ASP A 184 -7.34 18.80 6.96
CA ASP A 184 -6.17 19.01 7.81
C ASP A 184 -4.89 18.37 7.22
N ALA A 185 -5.01 17.17 6.64
CA ALA A 185 -3.89 16.49 6.00
C ALA A 185 -3.36 17.27 4.78
N VAL A 186 -4.28 17.73 3.92
CA VAL A 186 -3.92 18.54 2.73
C VAL A 186 -3.24 19.86 3.14
N GLU A 187 -3.80 20.60 4.12
CA GLU A 187 -3.22 21.83 4.63
C GLU A 187 -1.80 21.63 5.16
N LYS A 188 -1.59 20.59 5.97
CA LYS A 188 -0.27 20.29 6.56
C LYS A 188 0.78 19.86 5.54
N ILE A 189 0.36 19.17 4.50
CA ILE A 189 1.26 18.83 3.38
C ILE A 189 1.60 20.07 2.56
N LEU A 190 0.61 20.91 2.25
CA LEU A 190 0.82 22.15 1.47
C LEU A 190 1.68 23.18 2.20
N SER A 191 1.52 23.28 3.52
CA SER A 191 2.34 24.19 4.35
C SER A 191 3.76 23.68 4.61
N GLY A 192 4.05 22.40 4.30
CA GLY A 192 5.31 21.76 4.65
C GLY A 192 5.45 21.39 6.13
N GLU A 193 4.36 21.51 6.93
CA GLU A 193 4.36 21.05 8.32
C GLU A 193 4.55 19.53 8.41
N VAL A 194 4.06 18.79 7.41
CA VAL A 194 4.34 17.36 7.21
C VAL A 194 4.94 17.15 5.84
N ASP A 195 6.12 16.56 5.80
CA ASP A 195 6.91 16.32 4.60
C ASP A 195 7.37 14.86 4.49
N GLU A 196 7.23 14.28 3.29
CA GLU A 196 7.56 12.88 3.01
C GLU A 196 9.04 12.58 3.21
N ASN A 197 9.94 13.49 2.77
CA ASN A 197 11.38 13.26 2.88
C ASN A 197 11.80 13.21 4.35
N SER A 198 11.28 14.11 5.16
CA SER A 198 11.50 14.11 6.62
C SER A 198 11.06 12.80 7.27
N LEU A 199 9.89 12.25 6.86
CA LEU A 199 9.42 10.96 7.35
C LEU A 199 10.35 9.79 6.97
N LYS A 200 10.91 9.81 5.77
CA LYS A 200 11.84 8.78 5.30
C LYS A 200 13.18 8.82 6.03
N GLU A 201 13.65 9.99 6.41
CA GLU A 201 14.91 10.20 7.14
C GLU A 201 14.81 9.87 8.64
N MET A 202 13.64 10.06 9.27
CA MET A 202 13.41 9.77 10.68
C MET A 202 13.48 8.27 10.98
N ASP A 203 13.84 7.90 12.22
CA ASP A 203 13.56 6.56 12.73
C ASP A 203 12.04 6.32 12.85
N TYR A 204 11.64 5.05 12.95
CA TYR A 204 10.22 4.68 13.01
C TYR A 204 9.44 5.39 14.13
N THR A 205 10.02 5.48 15.33
CA THR A 205 9.34 6.07 16.49
C THR A 205 9.12 7.58 16.30
N ALA A 206 10.11 8.27 15.78
CA ALA A 206 10.03 9.70 15.46
C ALA A 206 9.04 9.93 14.30
N ALA A 207 9.12 9.14 13.22
CA ALA A 207 8.23 9.23 12.08
C ALA A 207 6.75 9.00 12.46
N GLN A 208 6.48 8.01 13.34
CA GLN A 208 5.13 7.74 13.82
C GLN A 208 4.56 8.94 14.58
N LYS A 209 5.32 9.53 15.51
CA LYS A 209 4.90 10.72 16.24
C LYS A 209 4.70 11.91 15.33
N TYR A 210 5.59 12.08 14.35
CA TYR A 210 5.55 13.19 13.40
C TYR A 210 4.30 13.16 12.53
N ILE A 211 3.94 12.02 11.93
CA ILE A 211 2.75 11.93 11.09
C ILE A 211 1.45 11.99 11.90
N MET A 212 1.47 11.58 13.18
CA MET A 212 0.30 11.64 14.07
C MET A 212 -0.13 13.06 14.45
N GLN A 213 0.63 14.11 14.12
CA GLN A 213 0.17 15.50 14.25
C GLN A 213 -0.98 15.84 13.27
N ILE A 214 -1.17 15.06 12.20
CA ILE A 214 -2.32 15.18 11.31
C ILE A 214 -3.58 14.71 12.04
N LYS A 215 -4.62 15.54 12.07
CA LYS A 215 -5.90 15.18 12.70
C LYS A 215 -6.47 13.91 12.06
N GLY A 216 -6.82 12.97 12.91
CA GLY A 216 -7.36 11.70 12.45
C GLY A 216 -6.31 10.64 12.12
N VAL A 217 -5.03 10.94 12.18
CA VAL A 217 -3.96 9.94 12.11
C VAL A 217 -3.64 9.47 13.52
N GLY A 218 -4.10 8.27 13.88
CA GLY A 218 -3.72 7.57 15.09
C GLY A 218 -2.66 6.51 14.79
N PRO A 219 -2.19 5.74 15.79
CA PRO A 219 -1.10 4.77 15.60
C PRO A 219 -1.31 3.81 14.44
N LYS A 220 -2.51 3.22 14.30
CA LYS A 220 -2.83 2.29 13.19
C LYS A 220 -2.72 2.92 11.82
N VAL A 221 -3.22 4.16 11.64
CA VAL A 221 -3.15 4.86 10.36
C VAL A 221 -1.70 5.27 10.08
N ALA A 222 -0.99 5.76 11.08
CA ALA A 222 0.43 6.09 10.98
C ALA A 222 1.24 4.87 10.51
N ASP A 223 1.07 3.72 11.16
CA ASP A 223 1.76 2.49 10.79
C ASP A 223 1.45 2.04 9.36
N CYS A 224 0.18 2.14 8.92
CA CYS A 224 -0.16 1.84 7.53
C CYS A 224 0.56 2.76 6.54
N VAL A 225 0.56 4.06 6.80
CA VAL A 225 1.21 5.03 5.91
C VAL A 225 2.73 4.79 5.88
N LEU A 226 3.34 4.64 7.04
CA LEU A 226 4.78 4.44 7.18
C LEU A 226 5.24 3.13 6.51
N LEU A 227 4.47 2.05 6.68
CA LEU A 227 4.77 0.75 6.06
C LEU A 227 4.64 0.80 4.54
N PHE A 228 3.52 1.33 4.04
CA PHE A 228 3.16 1.20 2.63
C PHE A 228 3.68 2.33 1.74
N SER A 229 4.31 3.38 2.31
CA SER A 229 4.84 4.50 1.52
C SER A 229 6.15 5.11 2.00
N CYS A 230 6.64 4.74 3.19
CA CYS A 230 7.88 5.28 3.73
C CYS A 230 8.92 4.21 4.09
N GLU A 231 8.69 2.95 3.70
CA GLU A 231 9.59 1.81 3.94
C GLU A 231 9.98 1.59 5.41
N LYS A 232 9.12 2.03 6.35
CA LYS A 232 9.33 1.78 7.78
C LYS A 232 8.80 0.39 8.12
N TYR A 233 9.61 -0.62 7.85
CA TYR A 233 9.22 -2.04 7.99
C TYR A 233 9.06 -2.50 9.44
N GLU A 234 9.46 -1.70 10.43
CA GLU A 234 9.15 -1.87 11.84
C GLU A 234 7.68 -1.55 12.17
N SER A 235 6.98 -0.85 11.28
CA SER A 235 5.56 -0.51 11.46
C SER A 235 4.71 -1.77 11.53
N PHE A 236 3.86 -1.85 12.56
CA PHE A 236 2.99 -3.00 12.76
C PHE A 236 1.53 -2.57 12.92
N PRO A 237 0.81 -2.31 11.82
CA PRO A 237 -0.56 -1.82 11.87
C PRO A 237 -1.49 -2.81 12.59
N LYS A 238 -2.02 -2.40 13.76
CA LYS A 238 -2.92 -3.23 14.56
C LYS A 238 -4.38 -2.92 14.23
N ASP A 239 -5.03 -3.82 13.53
CA ASP A 239 -6.48 -3.81 13.33
C ASP A 239 -7.15 -4.91 14.19
N VAL A 240 -8.45 -5.10 13.99
CA VAL A 240 -9.24 -6.12 14.73
C VAL A 240 -8.70 -7.53 14.49
N TRP A 241 -8.27 -7.86 13.27
CA TRP A 241 -7.75 -9.18 12.94
C TRP A 241 -6.35 -9.42 13.52
N ILE A 242 -5.50 -8.41 13.44
CA ILE A 242 -4.15 -8.47 14.05
C ILE A 242 -4.25 -8.55 15.57
N ASN A 243 -5.12 -7.76 16.22
CA ASN A 243 -5.31 -7.87 17.67
C ASN A 243 -5.79 -9.27 18.08
N ARG A 244 -6.66 -9.88 17.30
CA ARG A 244 -7.10 -11.26 17.51
C ARG A 244 -5.98 -12.27 17.30
N ALA A 245 -5.19 -12.11 16.23
CA ALA A 245 -4.03 -12.95 15.96
C ALA A 245 -2.98 -12.88 17.09
N LEU A 246 -2.70 -11.68 17.59
CA LEU A 246 -1.79 -11.51 18.74
C LEU A 246 -2.29 -12.25 19.96
N ALA A 247 -3.57 -12.16 20.29
CA ALA A 247 -4.13 -12.84 21.45
C ALA A 247 -4.16 -14.37 21.32
N GLN A 248 -4.39 -14.92 20.14
CA GLN A 248 -4.55 -16.36 19.94
C GLN A 248 -3.29 -17.08 19.46
N LEU A 249 -2.47 -16.43 18.65
CA LEU A 249 -1.31 -17.05 18.00
C LEU A 249 0.02 -16.64 18.65
N PHE A 250 0.06 -15.47 19.29
CA PHE A 250 1.27 -14.91 19.87
C PHE A 250 1.03 -14.38 21.30
N PRO A 251 0.49 -15.22 22.23
CA PRO A 251 0.17 -14.78 23.61
C PRO A 251 1.40 -14.30 24.38
N ASP A 252 2.58 -14.84 24.08
CA ASP A 252 3.85 -14.49 24.71
C ASP A 252 4.60 -13.36 23.98
N GLY A 253 3.97 -12.76 22.96
CA GLY A 253 4.55 -11.70 22.14
C GLY A 253 5.02 -12.16 20.77
N LEU A 254 5.41 -11.20 19.93
CA LEU A 254 5.91 -11.48 18.58
C LEU A 254 7.32 -12.13 18.65
N PRO A 255 7.63 -13.07 17.75
CA PRO A 255 8.90 -13.76 17.75
C PRO A 255 10.05 -12.86 17.29
N ASP A 256 11.24 -13.04 17.87
CA ASP A 256 12.43 -12.24 17.53
C ASP A 256 12.84 -12.33 16.05
N CYS A 257 12.49 -13.42 15.37
CA CYS A 257 12.85 -13.64 13.98
C CYS A 257 12.24 -12.62 12.99
N ILE A 258 11.20 -11.85 13.39
CA ILE A 258 10.60 -10.81 12.55
C ILE A 258 11.11 -9.40 12.86
N LYS A 259 11.98 -9.24 13.86
CA LYS A 259 12.46 -7.94 14.32
C LYS A 259 13.08 -7.10 13.20
N GLY A 260 12.65 -5.84 13.10
CA GLY A 260 13.03 -4.89 12.04
C GLY A 260 12.25 -5.05 10.73
N MET A 261 11.42 -6.09 10.62
CA MET A 261 10.58 -6.40 9.46
C MET A 261 9.15 -6.79 9.87
N GLU A 262 8.71 -6.27 11.00
CA GLU A 262 7.43 -6.59 11.62
C GLU A 262 6.25 -6.31 10.69
N GLY A 263 6.33 -5.25 9.89
CA GLY A 263 5.28 -4.86 8.93
C GLY A 263 5.13 -5.85 7.78
N ILE A 264 6.22 -6.45 7.32
CA ILE A 264 6.15 -7.50 6.30
C ILE A 264 5.57 -8.78 6.92
N ALA A 265 6.03 -9.15 8.11
CA ALA A 265 5.48 -10.29 8.85
C ALA A 265 3.99 -10.11 9.15
N GLN A 266 3.57 -8.88 9.48
CA GLN A 266 2.17 -8.52 9.74
C GLN A 266 1.25 -8.86 8.55
N GLN A 267 1.68 -8.72 7.30
CA GLN A 267 0.85 -9.06 6.15
C GLN A 267 0.57 -10.57 6.07
N TYR A 268 1.55 -11.41 6.39
CA TYR A 268 1.34 -12.86 6.49
C TYR A 268 0.39 -13.22 7.63
N ILE A 269 0.61 -12.64 8.82
CA ILE A 269 -0.23 -12.84 10.01
C ILE A 269 -1.67 -12.38 9.74
N PHE A 270 -1.84 -11.19 9.16
CA PHE A 270 -3.15 -10.62 8.83
C PHE A 270 -3.94 -11.52 7.88
N HIS A 271 -3.29 -11.98 6.82
CA HIS A 271 -3.94 -12.81 5.82
C HIS A 271 -4.33 -14.17 6.41
N TYR A 272 -3.43 -14.79 7.16
CA TYR A 272 -3.70 -16.04 7.86
C TYR A 272 -4.86 -15.89 8.86
N ALA A 273 -4.82 -14.89 9.72
CA ALA A 273 -5.82 -14.65 10.75
C ALA A 273 -7.23 -14.41 10.18
N ARG A 274 -7.32 -13.63 9.10
CA ARG A 274 -8.59 -13.29 8.48
C ARG A 274 -9.37 -14.50 7.96
N PHE A 275 -8.68 -15.55 7.56
CA PHE A 275 -9.29 -16.72 6.92
C PHE A 275 -9.26 -17.99 7.78
N ASN A 276 -8.45 -18.03 8.85
CA ASN A 276 -8.23 -19.23 9.65
C ASN A 276 -8.62 -19.08 11.14
N LEU A 277 -8.81 -17.84 11.63
CA LEU A 277 -9.29 -17.63 13.01
C LEU A 277 -10.80 -17.42 13.01
N GLU A 278 -11.47 -17.96 14.03
CA GLU A 278 -12.90 -17.76 14.25
C GLU A 278 -13.24 -16.27 14.49
N LYS A 279 -14.45 -15.86 14.04
CA LYS A 279 -14.93 -14.47 14.17
C LYS A 279 -15.30 -14.12 15.60
#